data_099ba6a36b7d49a5ae685bb2f8ca7b63
#
_entry.id   099ba6a36b7d49a5ae685bb2f8ca7b63
#
_cell.length_a   1.000
_cell.length_b   1.000
_cell.length_c   1.000
_cell.angle_alpha   90.00
_cell.angle_beta   90.00
_cell.angle_gamma   90.00
#
_symmetry.space_group_name_H-M   'P 1'
#
loop_
_entity.id
_entity.type
_entity.pdbx_description
1 polymer ?
#
loop_
_entity_poly.entity_id
_entity_poly.type
_entity_poly.pdbx_seq_one_letter_code
_entity_poly.pdbx_strand_id
1 'polypeptide(L)'
;YRPNVGIILMRDDGRVFWARRVSRDGWQFPQGGMRTDETPLEAMYRELEEETGLRAEHVEVLGATPGWLRYKLPNRYVRRNERPTCLGQKQVWFLLRFTGEEAHFRLDANEKPEFDIWRWVDFWYPGEHVVAFKRDVYLRALRHLLPMAEALCQMPLRPLSAVDPATKEPLFSR
;
A
#
# COMPACT_ATOMS: atom_id res chain seq x y z
N TYR A 1 15.58 0.35 12.30
CA TYR A 1 14.43 0.38 11.41
C TYR A 1 14.35 1.73 10.71
N ARG A 2 14.31 1.72 9.38
CA ARG A 2 14.21 2.94 8.57
C ARG A 2 12.76 3.41 8.51
N PRO A 3 12.46 4.69 8.80
CA PRO A 3 11.10 5.24 8.67
C PRO A 3 10.65 5.25 7.21
N ASN A 4 9.41 4.83 7.01
CA ASN A 4 8.82 4.66 5.68
C ASN A 4 7.31 4.92 5.74
N VAL A 5 6.71 5.25 4.61
CA VAL A 5 5.27 5.36 4.45
C VAL A 5 4.78 4.37 3.41
N GLY A 6 3.60 3.83 3.64
CA GLY A 6 2.90 2.98 2.67
C GLY A 6 1.58 3.62 2.28
N ILE A 7 1.13 3.38 1.06
CA ILE A 7 -0.05 4.01 0.49
C ILE A 7 -1.00 2.96 -0.04
N ILE A 8 -2.21 2.93 0.51
CA ILE A 8 -3.32 2.15 0.00
C ILE A 8 -4.28 3.12 -0.66
N LEU A 9 -4.25 3.17 -2.00
CA LEU A 9 -5.13 4.01 -2.80
C LEU A 9 -6.34 3.20 -3.21
N MET A 10 -7.54 3.65 -2.84
CA MET A 10 -8.77 2.89 -3.00
C MET A 10 -9.81 3.65 -3.83
N ARG A 11 -10.51 2.91 -4.70
CA ARG A 11 -11.71 3.36 -5.39
C ARG A 11 -12.94 3.23 -4.49
N ASP A 12 -14.02 3.89 -4.88
CA ASP A 12 -15.30 3.83 -4.15
C ASP A 12 -15.92 2.42 -4.10
N ASP A 13 -15.53 1.54 -5.02
CA ASP A 13 -15.95 0.12 -5.04
C ASP A 13 -15.11 -0.80 -4.14
N GLY A 14 -14.14 -0.26 -3.42
CA GLY A 14 -13.28 -1.03 -2.51
C GLY A 14 -12.02 -1.62 -3.15
N ARG A 15 -11.85 -1.50 -4.46
CA ARG A 15 -10.64 -1.95 -5.14
C ARG A 15 -9.47 -1.01 -4.86
N VAL A 16 -8.27 -1.58 -4.81
CA VAL A 16 -7.03 -0.86 -4.47
C VAL A 16 -6.01 -0.90 -5.60
N PHE A 17 -5.22 0.16 -5.67
CA PHE A 17 -4.13 0.30 -6.65
C PHE A 17 -3.02 -0.69 -6.34
N TRP A 18 -2.60 -1.44 -7.37
CA TRP A 18 -1.58 -2.46 -7.30
C TRP A 18 -0.61 -2.32 -8.47
N ALA A 19 0.69 -2.24 -8.22
CA ALA A 19 1.65 -1.87 -9.25
C ALA A 19 2.85 -2.80 -9.30
N ARG A 20 3.34 -3.05 -10.53
CA ARG A 20 4.50 -3.89 -10.79
C ARG A 20 5.79 -3.07 -10.77
N ARG A 21 6.77 -3.58 -10.06
CA ARG A 21 8.10 -2.95 -9.94
C ARG A 21 8.92 -3.14 -11.21
N VAL A 22 9.58 -2.07 -11.66
CA VAL A 22 10.44 -2.07 -12.85
C VAL A 22 11.75 -2.85 -12.62
N SER A 23 12.42 -2.60 -11.49
CA SER A 23 13.79 -3.08 -11.24
C SER A 23 13.87 -4.39 -10.48
N ARG A 24 12.76 -4.91 -10.02
CA ARG A 24 12.68 -6.14 -9.23
C ARG A 24 11.38 -6.87 -9.54
N ASP A 25 11.41 -8.17 -9.39
CA ASP A 25 10.18 -8.95 -9.52
C ASP A 25 9.18 -8.59 -8.43
N GLY A 26 7.91 -8.67 -8.82
CA GLY A 26 6.80 -8.54 -7.91
C GLY A 26 6.03 -7.24 -8.02
N TRP A 27 4.88 -7.27 -7.39
CA TRP A 27 3.91 -6.20 -7.31
C TRP A 27 3.84 -5.71 -5.87
N GLN A 28 3.59 -4.42 -5.68
CA GLN A 28 3.46 -3.85 -4.35
C GLN A 28 2.56 -2.62 -4.33
N PHE A 29 2.19 -2.18 -3.12
CA PHE A 29 1.65 -0.85 -2.89
C PHE A 29 2.75 0.20 -3.06
N PRO A 30 2.41 1.43 -3.47
CA PRO A 30 3.33 2.55 -3.37
C PRO A 30 3.85 2.72 -1.95
N GLN A 31 5.14 2.92 -1.83
CA GLN A 31 5.81 3.12 -0.54
C GLN A 31 7.15 3.82 -0.73
N GLY A 32 7.62 4.49 0.29
CA GLY A 32 8.93 5.10 0.24
C GLY A 32 9.44 5.59 1.57
N GLY A 33 10.75 5.86 1.62
CA GLY A 33 11.44 6.33 2.80
C GLY A 33 11.10 7.77 3.15
N MET A 34 10.98 8.06 4.43
CA MET A 34 10.85 9.42 4.93
C MET A 34 12.20 10.13 4.94
N ARG A 35 12.19 11.41 4.60
CA ARG A 35 13.34 12.32 4.81
C ARG A 35 13.35 12.78 6.28
N THR A 36 14.51 13.25 6.73
CA THR A 36 14.72 13.60 8.14
C THR A 36 13.78 14.71 8.64
N ASP A 37 13.43 15.63 7.78
CA ASP A 37 12.61 16.81 8.05
C ASP A 37 11.13 16.68 7.62
N GLU A 38 10.74 15.50 7.16
CA GLU A 38 9.37 15.23 6.72
C GLU A 38 8.50 14.64 7.83
N THR A 39 7.26 15.07 7.88
CA THR A 39 6.19 14.33 8.57
C THR A 39 5.78 13.12 7.71
N PRO A 40 5.15 12.08 8.31
CA PRO A 40 4.60 10.98 7.52
C PRO A 40 3.63 11.42 6.41
N LEU A 41 2.79 12.41 6.67
CA LEU A 41 1.83 12.93 5.69
C LEU A 41 2.54 13.61 4.51
N GLU A 42 3.55 14.41 4.76
CA GLU A 42 4.37 15.04 3.71
C GLU A 42 5.10 14.00 2.87
N ALA A 43 5.69 12.99 3.51
CA ALA A 43 6.35 11.89 2.82
C ALA A 43 5.36 11.10 1.95
N MET A 44 4.14 10.88 2.45
CA MET A 44 3.09 10.19 1.70
C MET A 44 2.74 10.95 0.41
N TYR A 45 2.50 12.26 0.46
CA TYR A 45 2.18 13.04 -0.73
C TYR A 45 3.35 13.08 -1.72
N ARG A 46 4.57 13.19 -1.25
CA ARG A 46 5.76 13.18 -2.10
C ARG A 46 5.93 11.83 -2.81
N GLU A 47 5.84 10.73 -2.09
CA GLU A 47 5.95 9.38 -2.66
C GLU A 47 4.80 9.07 -3.63
N LEU A 48 3.59 9.52 -3.30
CA LEU A 48 2.43 9.38 -4.18
C LEU A 48 2.69 10.04 -5.55
N GLU A 49 3.19 11.27 -5.55
CA GLU A 49 3.51 11.98 -6.79
C GLU A 49 4.69 11.33 -7.53
N GLU A 50 5.77 11.00 -6.83
CA GLU A 50 6.94 10.38 -7.43
C GLU A 50 6.64 9.03 -8.10
N GLU A 51 5.83 8.19 -7.47
CA GLU A 51 5.56 6.83 -7.94
C GLU A 51 4.34 6.71 -8.86
N THR A 52 3.35 7.57 -8.71
CA THR A 52 2.07 7.46 -9.45
C THR A 52 1.72 8.69 -10.28
N GLY A 53 2.36 9.81 -10.06
CA GLY A 53 2.01 11.10 -10.68
C GLY A 53 0.82 11.81 -10.05
N LEU A 54 0.15 11.18 -9.08
CA LEU A 54 -1.00 11.78 -8.41
C LEU A 54 -0.57 12.86 -7.41
N ARG A 55 -1.38 13.91 -7.31
CA ARG A 55 -1.21 15.00 -6.37
C ARG A 55 -2.32 15.00 -5.31
N ALA A 56 -2.19 15.88 -4.32
CA ALA A 56 -3.18 16.02 -3.25
C ALA A 56 -4.61 16.25 -3.76
N GLU A 57 -4.78 16.97 -4.85
CA GLU A 57 -6.08 17.23 -5.50
C GLU A 57 -6.77 16.01 -6.09
N HIS A 58 -6.03 14.91 -6.29
CA HIS A 58 -6.54 13.66 -6.87
C HIS A 58 -6.93 12.62 -5.81
N VAL A 59 -6.74 12.93 -4.55
CA VAL A 59 -6.97 11.99 -3.45
C VAL A 59 -7.60 12.68 -2.23
N GLU A 60 -8.26 11.87 -1.41
CA GLU A 60 -8.74 12.26 -0.09
C GLU A 60 -8.16 11.30 0.94
N VAL A 61 -7.50 11.82 1.97
CA VAL A 61 -6.98 11.00 3.06
C VAL A 61 -8.12 10.55 3.95
N LEU A 62 -8.37 9.24 4.00
CA LEU A 62 -9.41 8.65 4.85
C LEU A 62 -8.89 8.33 6.25
N GLY A 63 -7.62 7.98 6.35
CA GLY A 63 -6.99 7.66 7.62
C GLY A 63 -5.60 7.11 7.48
N ALA A 64 -5.00 6.81 8.62
CA ALA A 64 -3.68 6.24 8.73
C ALA A 64 -3.62 5.22 9.87
N THR A 65 -2.63 4.34 9.85
CA THR A 65 -2.37 3.46 10.99
C THR A 65 -1.92 4.28 12.20
N PRO A 66 -2.33 3.89 13.43
CA PRO A 66 -2.10 4.71 14.63
C PRO A 66 -0.64 4.75 15.10
N GLY A 67 0.26 4.03 14.47
CA GLY A 67 1.66 3.99 14.84
C GLY A 67 2.50 3.27 13.80
N TRP A 68 3.72 2.94 14.20
CA TRP A 68 4.68 2.28 13.35
C TRP A 68 4.41 0.78 13.25
N LEU A 69 4.16 0.29 12.03
CA LEU A 69 4.17 -1.14 11.71
C LEU A 69 5.56 -1.53 11.23
N ARG A 70 6.15 -2.54 11.84
CA ARG A 70 7.52 -2.96 11.54
C ARG A 70 7.56 -4.28 10.81
N TYR A 71 8.53 -4.40 9.90
CA TYR A 71 8.93 -5.67 9.34
C TYR A 71 10.44 -5.76 9.22
N LYS A 72 10.98 -6.97 9.29
CA LYS A 72 12.41 -7.24 9.13
C LYS A 72 12.73 -7.57 7.68
N LEU A 73 13.87 -7.09 7.22
CA LEU A 73 14.42 -7.50 5.94
C LEU A 73 15.02 -8.90 6.08
N PRO A 74 14.86 -9.79 5.08
CA PRO A 74 15.63 -11.01 4.99
C PRO A 74 17.13 -10.70 5.00
N ASN A 75 17.94 -11.58 5.61
CA ASN A 75 19.38 -11.34 5.77
C ASN A 75 20.11 -10.99 4.48
N ARG A 76 19.67 -11.52 3.33
CA ARG A 76 20.22 -11.23 2.01
C ARG A 76 20.04 -9.76 1.56
N TYR A 77 19.09 -9.04 2.13
CA TYR A 77 18.83 -7.61 1.84
C TYR A 77 19.41 -6.67 2.90
N VAL A 78 19.95 -7.20 3.99
CA VAL A 78 20.57 -6.40 5.04
C VAL A 78 21.98 -5.99 4.60
N ARG A 79 22.20 -4.70 4.37
CA ARG A 79 23.50 -4.14 4.03
C ARG A 79 24.31 -3.93 5.30
N ARG A 80 25.15 -4.90 5.63
CA ARG A 80 25.94 -4.89 6.88
C ARG A 80 27.06 -3.83 6.91
N ASN A 81 27.42 -3.31 5.76
CA ASN A 81 28.48 -2.30 5.63
C ASN A 81 27.95 -0.86 5.80
N GLU A 82 26.63 -0.67 5.85
CA GLU A 82 26.02 0.62 6.12
C GLU A 82 25.88 0.83 7.65
N ARG A 83 26.19 2.02 8.12
CA ARG A 83 26.00 2.39 9.55
C ARG A 83 25.09 3.61 9.65
N PRO A 84 24.02 3.53 10.47
CA PRO A 84 23.60 2.33 11.20
C PRO A 84 23.05 1.24 10.27
N THR A 85 23.28 -0.02 10.63
CA THR A 85 22.76 -1.17 9.88
C THR A 85 21.23 -1.17 9.91
N CYS A 86 20.61 -1.17 8.74
CA CYS A 86 19.15 -1.23 8.61
C CYS A 86 18.66 -2.68 8.66
N LEU A 87 18.04 -3.08 9.75
CA LEU A 87 17.49 -4.43 9.96
C LEU A 87 16.08 -4.60 9.38
N GLY A 88 15.40 -3.52 9.09
CA GLY A 88 14.02 -3.52 8.61
C GLY A 88 13.48 -2.12 8.45
N GLN A 89 12.18 -2.05 8.20
CA GLN A 89 11.46 -0.78 8.08
C GLN A 89 10.39 -0.67 9.15
N LYS A 90 10.09 0.55 9.55
CA LYS A 90 8.91 0.92 10.31
C LYS A 90 8.05 1.85 9.47
N GLN A 91 6.77 1.53 9.33
CA GLN A 91 5.89 2.19 8.38
C GLN A 91 4.65 2.76 9.03
N VAL A 92 4.26 3.96 8.60
CA VAL A 92 2.90 4.47 8.73
C VAL A 92 2.20 4.24 7.42
N TRP A 93 1.03 3.62 7.46
CA TRP A 93 0.21 3.34 6.28
C TRP A 93 -0.96 4.29 6.21
N PHE A 94 -1.21 4.83 5.01
CA PHE A 94 -2.31 5.73 4.71
C PHE A 94 -3.32 5.05 3.81
N LEU A 95 -4.60 5.25 4.10
CA LEU A 95 -5.70 4.92 3.21
C LEU A 95 -6.18 6.18 2.51
N LEU A 96 -6.11 6.19 1.20
CA LEU A 96 -6.54 7.29 0.35
C LEU A 96 -7.72 6.87 -0.51
N ARG A 97 -8.72 7.77 -0.63
CA ARG A 97 -9.75 7.67 -1.65
C ARG A 97 -9.24 8.29 -2.94
N PHE A 98 -9.34 7.57 -4.05
CA PHE A 98 -9.06 8.10 -5.36
C PHE A 98 -10.23 8.96 -5.85
N THR A 99 -9.98 10.25 -6.09
CA THR A 99 -10.98 11.22 -6.55
C THR A 99 -10.66 11.80 -7.92
N GLY A 100 -9.52 11.42 -8.50
CA GLY A 100 -9.09 11.82 -9.83
C GLY A 100 -9.64 10.91 -10.93
N GLU A 101 -9.03 11.01 -12.07
CA GLU A 101 -9.28 10.16 -13.24
C GLU A 101 -8.05 9.29 -13.53
N GLU A 102 -8.24 8.13 -14.16
CA GLU A 102 -7.13 7.24 -14.50
C GLU A 102 -6.07 7.89 -15.40
N ALA A 103 -6.46 8.87 -16.21
CA ALA A 103 -5.52 9.66 -17.01
C ALA A 103 -4.53 10.50 -16.19
N HIS A 104 -4.80 10.71 -14.89
CA HIS A 104 -3.87 11.40 -14.00
C HIS A 104 -2.68 10.54 -13.57
N PHE A 105 -2.76 9.21 -13.71
CA PHE A 105 -1.61 8.35 -13.41
C PHE A 105 -0.48 8.57 -14.38
N ARG A 106 0.71 8.83 -13.84
CA ARG A 106 1.96 8.94 -14.57
C ARG A 106 3.04 8.17 -13.84
N LEU A 107 3.24 6.93 -14.24
CA LEU A 107 4.29 6.08 -13.66
C LEU A 107 5.69 6.51 -14.09
N ASP A 108 5.80 7.26 -15.16
CA ASP A 108 7.03 7.81 -15.72
C ASP A 108 7.32 9.26 -15.28
N ALA A 109 6.64 9.76 -14.26
CA ALA A 109 6.83 11.12 -13.76
C ALA A 109 8.21 11.37 -13.14
N ASN A 110 8.92 10.31 -12.74
CA ASN A 110 10.27 10.35 -12.19
C ASN A 110 11.27 9.80 -13.21
N GLU A 111 12.51 10.30 -13.21
CA GLU A 111 13.60 9.80 -14.07
C GLU A 111 13.91 8.31 -13.84
N LYS A 112 13.65 7.81 -12.65
CA LYS A 112 13.78 6.39 -12.28
C LYS A 112 12.43 5.85 -11.82
N PRO A 113 11.54 5.46 -12.75
CA PRO A 113 10.25 4.93 -12.39
C PRO A 113 10.34 3.70 -11.47
N GLU A 114 9.57 3.68 -10.41
CA GLU A 114 9.45 2.50 -9.54
C GLU A 114 8.57 1.43 -10.18
N PHE A 115 7.52 1.84 -10.90
CA PHE A 115 6.51 0.98 -11.50
C PHE A 115 6.40 1.17 -13.01
N ASP A 116 6.02 0.10 -13.72
CA ASP A 116 5.76 0.14 -15.16
C ASP A 116 4.33 -0.23 -15.55
N ILE A 117 3.63 -0.98 -14.71
CA ILE A 117 2.24 -1.41 -14.92
C ILE A 117 1.49 -1.28 -13.60
N TRP A 118 0.22 -0.92 -13.69
CA TRP A 118 -0.68 -0.89 -12.53
C TRP A 118 -2.05 -1.46 -12.88
N ARG A 119 -2.80 -1.87 -11.85
CA ARG A 119 -4.19 -2.30 -11.98
C ARG A 119 -4.95 -2.10 -10.67
N TRP A 120 -6.26 -2.18 -10.74
CA TRP A 120 -7.13 -2.25 -9.57
C TRP A 120 -7.35 -3.72 -9.20
N VAL A 121 -7.22 -4.04 -7.93
CA VAL A 121 -7.41 -5.39 -7.39
C VAL A 121 -8.30 -5.36 -6.15
N ASP A 122 -8.83 -6.52 -5.77
CA ASP A 122 -9.62 -6.64 -4.54
C ASP A 122 -8.81 -6.21 -3.32
N PHE A 123 -9.48 -5.64 -2.31
CA PHE A 123 -8.86 -5.05 -1.12
C PHE A 123 -7.83 -5.96 -0.44
N TRP A 124 -8.12 -7.25 -0.31
CA TRP A 124 -7.24 -8.21 0.37
C TRP A 124 -6.18 -8.84 -0.53
N TYR A 125 -6.31 -8.71 -1.84
CA TYR A 125 -5.39 -9.31 -2.80
C TYR A 125 -3.91 -8.97 -2.53
N PRO A 126 -3.54 -7.71 -2.24
CA PRO A 126 -2.15 -7.35 -1.97
C PRO A 126 -1.53 -8.07 -0.77
N GLY A 127 -2.31 -8.31 0.29
CA GLY A 127 -1.83 -9.02 1.47
C GLY A 127 -1.46 -10.46 1.20
N GLU A 128 -2.07 -11.09 0.20
CA GLU A 128 -1.82 -12.48 -0.18
C GLU A 128 -0.74 -12.63 -1.25
N HIS A 129 -0.52 -11.60 -2.08
CA HIS A 129 0.31 -11.66 -3.28
C HIS A 129 1.61 -10.87 -3.23
N VAL A 130 1.80 -10.03 -2.22
CA VAL A 130 3.08 -9.36 -2.03
C VAL A 130 4.17 -10.38 -1.65
N VAL A 131 5.43 -10.03 -1.86
CA VAL A 131 6.56 -10.85 -1.44
C VAL A 131 6.44 -11.29 0.02
N ALA A 132 6.81 -12.53 0.31
CA ALA A 132 6.48 -13.21 1.58
C ALA A 132 6.85 -12.41 2.84
N PHE A 133 8.00 -11.77 2.87
CA PHE A 133 8.45 -11.04 4.07
C PHE A 133 7.68 -9.73 4.35
N LYS A 134 6.87 -9.25 3.41
CA LYS A 134 5.98 -8.09 3.56
C LYS A 134 4.53 -8.47 3.87
N ARG A 135 4.15 -9.72 3.74
CA ARG A 135 2.74 -10.15 3.89
C ARG A 135 2.15 -9.78 5.24
N ASP A 136 2.88 -10.01 6.31
CA ASP A 136 2.40 -9.71 7.67
C ASP A 136 2.12 -8.21 7.85
N VAL A 137 3.04 -7.34 7.46
CA VAL A 137 2.84 -5.89 7.59
C VAL A 137 1.71 -5.39 6.70
N TYR A 138 1.54 -5.93 5.49
CA TYR A 138 0.44 -5.61 4.60
C TYR A 138 -0.91 -6.00 5.22
N LEU A 139 -1.03 -7.22 5.73
CA LEU A 139 -2.26 -7.68 6.37
C LEU A 139 -2.60 -6.85 7.63
N ARG A 140 -1.61 -6.50 8.44
CA ARG A 140 -1.83 -5.62 9.59
C ARG A 140 -2.32 -4.24 9.17
N ALA A 141 -1.72 -3.65 8.15
CA ALA A 141 -2.15 -2.35 7.63
C ALA A 141 -3.59 -2.41 7.10
N LEU A 142 -3.91 -3.40 6.28
CA LEU A 142 -5.25 -3.60 5.73
C LEU A 142 -6.30 -3.79 6.84
N ARG A 143 -5.98 -4.57 7.88
CA ARG A 143 -6.88 -4.77 9.04
C ARG A 143 -7.12 -3.49 9.82
N HIS A 144 -6.09 -2.70 10.07
CA HIS A 144 -6.22 -1.41 10.76
C HIS A 144 -7.12 -0.43 9.99
N LEU A 145 -7.00 -0.42 8.66
CA LEU A 145 -7.70 0.53 7.80
C LEU A 145 -9.04 0.02 7.27
N LEU A 146 -9.35 -1.25 7.51
CA LEU A 146 -10.60 -1.90 7.05
C LEU A 146 -11.88 -1.14 7.45
N PRO A 147 -12.06 -0.68 8.71
CA PRO A 147 -13.28 0.04 9.06
C PRO A 147 -13.51 1.29 8.23
N MET A 148 -12.45 2.03 7.91
CA MET A 148 -12.53 3.23 7.05
C MET A 148 -12.83 2.87 5.60
N ALA A 149 -12.24 1.80 5.09
CA ALA A 149 -12.49 1.30 3.75
C ALA A 149 -13.94 0.83 3.58
N GLU A 150 -14.45 0.05 4.52
CA GLU A 150 -15.85 -0.41 4.51
C GLU A 150 -16.84 0.75 4.64
N ALA A 151 -16.53 1.77 5.44
CA ALA A 151 -17.36 2.97 5.55
C ALA A 151 -17.44 3.74 4.23
N LEU A 152 -16.36 3.79 3.45
CA LEU A 152 -16.37 4.44 2.15
C LEU A 152 -17.21 3.67 1.13
N CYS A 153 -16.92 2.38 0.94
CA CYS A 153 -17.60 1.59 -0.09
C CYS A 153 -18.99 1.06 0.34
N GLN A 154 -19.37 1.28 1.60
CA GLN A 154 -20.67 0.89 2.18
C GLN A 154 -20.98 -0.61 2.00
N MET A 155 -19.97 -1.44 2.04
CA MET A 155 -20.09 -2.89 1.94
C MET A 155 -18.96 -3.57 2.72
N PRO A 156 -19.20 -4.79 3.24
CA PRO A 156 -18.14 -5.56 3.88
C PRO A 156 -17.06 -5.95 2.86
N LEU A 157 -15.79 -5.84 3.26
CA LEU A 157 -14.63 -6.25 2.47
C LEU A 157 -13.98 -7.47 3.14
N ARG A 158 -14.38 -8.67 2.74
CA ARG A 158 -13.85 -9.91 3.31
C ARG A 158 -12.92 -10.61 2.33
N PRO A 159 -11.94 -11.38 2.84
CA PRO A 159 -11.09 -12.20 1.98
C PRO A 159 -11.90 -13.15 1.11
N LEU A 160 -11.47 -13.34 -0.15
CA LEU A 160 -12.12 -14.29 -1.09
C LEU A 160 -12.17 -15.72 -0.56
N SER A 161 -11.24 -16.09 0.33
CA SER A 161 -11.19 -17.38 1.01
C SER A 161 -12.22 -17.54 2.13
N ALA A 162 -12.93 -16.47 2.51
CA ALA A 162 -14.00 -16.54 3.51
C ALA A 162 -15.23 -17.20 2.88
N VAL A 163 -15.63 -18.34 3.45
CA VAL A 163 -16.81 -19.10 3.03
C VAL A 163 -17.83 -19.01 4.15
N ASP A 164 -19.09 -18.81 3.81
CA ASP A 164 -20.18 -18.90 4.78
C ASP A 164 -20.31 -20.34 5.28
N PRO A 165 -20.11 -20.59 6.59
CA PRO A 165 -20.23 -21.94 7.15
C PRO A 165 -21.60 -22.59 6.95
N ALA A 166 -22.64 -21.77 6.81
CA ALA A 166 -24.02 -22.26 6.65
C ALA A 166 -24.36 -22.65 5.22
N THR A 167 -23.83 -21.94 4.24
CA THR A 167 -24.13 -22.13 2.81
C THR A 167 -23.03 -22.81 2.03
N LYS A 168 -21.81 -22.85 2.57
CA LYS A 168 -20.59 -23.25 1.87
C LYS A 168 -20.29 -22.44 0.60
N GLU A 169 -20.92 -21.28 0.47
CA GLU A 169 -20.68 -20.34 -0.61
C GLU A 169 -19.75 -19.21 -0.15
N PRO A 170 -18.94 -18.62 -1.05
CA PRO A 170 -18.16 -17.44 -0.73
C PRO A 170 -19.10 -16.33 -0.25
N LEU A 171 -18.73 -15.64 0.84
CA LEU A 171 -19.52 -14.54 1.39
C LEU A 171 -19.67 -13.36 0.43
N PHE A 172 -18.83 -13.33 -0.61
CA PHE A 172 -18.92 -12.39 -1.72
C PHE A 172 -18.57 -13.10 -3.02
N SER A 173 -19.53 -13.23 -3.89
CA SER A 173 -19.30 -13.52 -5.29
C SER A 173 -19.01 -12.21 -6.01
N ARG A 174 -17.73 -11.98 -6.31
CA ARG A 174 -17.18 -10.94 -7.20
C ARG A 174 -17.25 -9.49 -6.72
#